data_8a712e4553cab91e0c52b47c071915c5
#
_entry.id   8a712e4553cab91e0c52b47c071915c5
#
_cell.length_a   1.000
_cell.length_b   1.000
_cell.length_c   1.000
_cell.angle_alpha   90.00
_cell.angle_beta   90.00
_cell.angle_gamma   90.00
#
_symmetry.space_group_name_H-M   'P 1'
#
loop_
_entity.id
_entity.type
_entity.pdbx_description
1 polymer ?
#
loop_
_entity_poly.entity_id
_entity_poly.type
_entity_poly.pdbx_seq_one_letter_code
_entity_poly.pdbx_strand_id
1 'polypeptide(L)'
;MKPVIETRKLTKRYDGIVAVDELDLMVGQGSVTALLGGNGAGKTTTLSMLLGLLTPSSGEIFIFGEDFVDNRFRALSRMNFSSPYVDLPQRLTVRQNLNVYAKLYGFRNVVPVVDRLARDFDLTNFLDRRLRRLSSGQKTRVSLAKAFVNEPDLLLLDEPTASLDPETASWIRDFLKSYCKERGATILLASHDMREVELICDDVLLLRRGKLVERGSPVDLLKRFGRKTLEDVFLDVARGQNGEAA
;
A
#
# COMPACT_ATOMS: atom_id res chain seq x y z
N MET A 1 -10.39 12.62 13.79
CA MET A 1 -8.95 12.32 13.64
C MET A 1 -8.43 13.07 12.42
N LYS A 2 -7.21 13.63 12.48
CA LYS A 2 -6.62 14.25 11.27
C LYS A 2 -6.25 13.12 10.29
N PRO A 3 -6.58 13.25 9.00
CA PRO A 3 -6.18 12.26 8.01
C PRO A 3 -4.66 12.29 7.80
N VAL A 4 -4.08 11.13 7.56
CA VAL A 4 -2.66 11.01 7.15
C VAL A 4 -2.51 11.26 5.65
N ILE A 5 -3.49 10.82 4.86
CA ILE A 5 -3.62 11.17 3.45
C ILE A 5 -4.95 11.86 3.25
N GLU A 6 -4.95 12.99 2.55
CA GLU A 6 -6.13 13.65 2.04
C GLU A 6 -5.89 14.05 0.60
N THR A 7 -6.85 13.79 -0.27
CA THR A 7 -6.81 14.33 -1.64
C THR A 7 -8.08 15.13 -1.91
N ARG A 8 -7.95 16.20 -2.70
CA ARG A 8 -9.07 17.05 -3.10
C ARG A 8 -9.10 17.15 -4.61
N LYS A 9 -10.16 16.63 -5.21
CA LYS A 9 -10.42 16.59 -6.66
C LYS A 9 -9.21 16.11 -7.46
N LEU A 10 -8.49 15.13 -6.90
CA LEU A 10 -7.27 14.60 -7.51
C LEU A 10 -7.59 13.99 -8.86
N THR A 11 -6.95 14.50 -9.91
CA THR A 11 -7.22 14.09 -11.29
C THR A 11 -5.95 13.77 -12.03
N LYS A 12 -5.97 12.68 -12.81
CA LYS A 12 -4.93 12.34 -13.77
C LYS A 12 -5.51 12.01 -15.13
N ARG A 13 -5.05 12.74 -16.14
CA ARG A 13 -5.40 12.56 -17.55
C ARG A 13 -4.16 12.17 -18.35
N TYR A 14 -4.34 11.25 -19.28
CA TYR A 14 -3.35 10.86 -20.27
C TYR A 14 -4.04 10.90 -21.64
N ASP A 15 -3.49 11.56 -22.64
CA ASP A 15 -3.90 11.54 -24.05
C ASP A 15 -5.37 11.12 -24.32
N GLY A 16 -6.32 11.84 -23.71
CA GLY A 16 -7.76 11.58 -23.83
C GLY A 16 -8.36 10.56 -22.84
N ILE A 17 -7.53 9.88 -22.03
CA ILE A 17 -8.00 8.94 -20.99
C ILE A 17 -7.91 9.58 -19.63
N VAL A 18 -9.03 9.56 -18.88
CA VAL A 18 -9.07 9.98 -17.46
C VAL A 18 -8.82 8.75 -16.60
N ALA A 19 -7.61 8.62 -16.05
CA ALA A 19 -7.22 7.49 -15.21
C ALA A 19 -7.67 7.65 -13.75
N VAL A 20 -7.69 8.90 -13.24
CA VAL A 20 -8.25 9.30 -11.96
C VAL A 20 -9.06 10.57 -12.17
N ASP A 21 -10.28 10.62 -11.67
CA ASP A 21 -11.27 11.65 -11.97
C ASP A 21 -11.87 12.22 -10.69
N GLU A 22 -11.42 13.43 -10.33
CA GLU A 22 -11.86 14.20 -9.15
C GLU A 22 -11.92 13.35 -7.87
N LEU A 23 -10.85 12.60 -7.60
CA LEU A 23 -10.79 11.67 -6.47
C LEU A 23 -10.58 12.44 -5.15
N ASP A 24 -11.60 12.39 -4.30
CA ASP A 24 -11.54 12.82 -2.90
C ASP A 24 -11.38 11.58 -2.01
N LEU A 25 -10.24 11.44 -1.37
CA LEU A 25 -10.01 10.36 -0.42
C LEU A 25 -9.40 10.87 0.87
N MET A 26 -9.68 10.16 1.95
CA MET A 26 -9.08 10.41 3.26
C MET A 26 -8.68 9.07 3.89
N VAL A 27 -7.44 8.98 4.37
CA VAL A 27 -6.93 7.82 5.11
C VAL A 27 -6.63 8.24 6.53
N GLY A 28 -7.27 7.59 7.49
CA GLY A 28 -7.12 7.87 8.92
C GLY A 28 -5.77 7.38 9.46
N GLN A 29 -5.28 8.03 10.51
CA GLN A 29 -4.06 7.61 11.19
C GLN A 29 -4.24 6.27 11.89
N GLY A 30 -3.22 5.41 11.84
CA GLY A 30 -3.18 4.13 12.55
C GLY A 30 -4.11 3.06 11.99
N SER A 31 -4.58 3.22 10.74
CA SER A 31 -5.48 2.28 10.07
C SER A 31 -4.80 1.56 8.91
N VAL A 32 -5.31 0.39 8.58
CA VAL A 32 -5.05 -0.30 7.33
C VAL A 32 -6.23 -0.04 6.39
N THR A 33 -6.01 0.77 5.35
CA THR A 33 -7.04 1.13 4.37
C THR A 33 -6.74 0.46 3.04
N ALA A 34 -7.75 -0.16 2.42
CA ALA A 34 -7.63 -0.72 1.08
C ALA A 34 -8.10 0.26 0.01
N LEU A 35 -7.33 0.37 -1.06
CA LEU A 35 -7.75 0.92 -2.33
C LEU A 35 -8.14 -0.25 -3.24
N LEU A 36 -9.42 -0.59 -3.25
CA LEU A 36 -9.98 -1.75 -3.93
C LEU A 36 -10.53 -1.36 -5.30
N GLY A 37 -10.37 -2.23 -6.28
CA GLY A 37 -10.92 -2.00 -7.62
C GLY A 37 -10.33 -2.93 -8.66
N GLY A 38 -11.01 -3.11 -9.77
CA GLY A 38 -10.54 -3.91 -10.90
C GLY A 38 -9.34 -3.30 -11.62
N ASN A 39 -8.84 -3.99 -12.62
CA ASN A 39 -7.80 -3.46 -13.51
C ASN A 39 -8.30 -2.20 -14.21
N GLY A 40 -7.45 -1.16 -14.27
CA GLY A 40 -7.82 0.13 -14.85
C GLY A 40 -8.71 1.01 -13.94
N ALA A 41 -8.97 0.62 -12.69
CA ALA A 41 -9.75 1.45 -11.75
C ALA A 41 -9.03 2.72 -11.28
N GLY A 42 -7.71 2.85 -11.52
CA GLY A 42 -6.92 4.01 -11.13
C GLY A 42 -6.02 3.79 -9.90
N LYS A 43 -5.99 2.59 -9.30
CA LYS A 43 -5.24 2.29 -8.07
C LYS A 43 -3.75 2.64 -8.16
N THR A 44 -3.03 2.04 -9.10
CA THR A 44 -1.58 2.26 -9.29
C THR A 44 -1.27 3.71 -9.67
N THR A 45 -2.14 4.36 -10.47
CA THR A 45 -2.03 5.78 -10.80
C THR A 45 -2.16 6.65 -9.54
N THR A 46 -3.12 6.35 -8.67
CA THR A 46 -3.31 7.05 -7.40
C THR A 46 -2.10 6.87 -6.49
N LEU A 47 -1.62 5.63 -6.28
CA LEU A 47 -0.41 5.37 -5.50
C LEU A 47 0.82 6.12 -6.05
N SER A 48 0.98 6.14 -7.38
CA SER A 48 2.09 6.84 -8.03
C SER A 48 2.05 8.36 -7.79
N MET A 49 0.86 8.96 -7.76
CA MET A 49 0.70 10.38 -7.40
C MET A 49 1.01 10.63 -5.92
N LEU A 50 0.53 9.78 -5.02
CA LEU A 50 0.82 9.85 -3.57
C LEU A 50 2.31 9.67 -3.24
N LEU A 51 3.03 8.92 -4.06
CA LEU A 51 4.49 8.76 -3.96
C LEU A 51 5.26 9.90 -4.64
N GLY A 52 4.58 10.81 -5.33
CA GLY A 52 5.20 11.86 -6.12
C GLY A 52 6.00 11.35 -7.32
N LEU A 53 5.78 10.12 -7.75
CA LEU A 53 6.34 9.56 -8.98
C LEU A 53 5.61 10.06 -10.22
N LEU A 54 4.39 10.53 -10.04
CA LEU A 54 3.52 11.04 -11.07
C LEU A 54 2.89 12.36 -10.62
N THR A 55 3.02 13.41 -11.44
CA THR A 55 2.38 14.70 -11.18
C THR A 55 0.89 14.61 -11.54
N PRO A 56 -0.02 15.02 -10.64
CA PRO A 56 -1.43 15.18 -10.98
C PRO A 56 -1.65 16.13 -12.16
N SER A 57 -2.73 15.93 -12.89
CA SER A 57 -3.18 16.91 -13.89
C SER A 57 -3.90 18.09 -13.24
N SER A 58 -4.59 17.84 -12.12
CA SER A 58 -5.22 18.85 -11.26
C SER A 58 -5.57 18.23 -9.90
N GLY A 59 -6.00 19.07 -8.95
CA GLY A 59 -6.33 18.68 -7.58
C GLY A 59 -5.13 18.77 -6.65
N GLU A 60 -5.35 18.46 -5.37
CA GLU A 60 -4.40 18.66 -4.29
C GLU A 60 -4.15 17.34 -3.55
N ILE A 61 -2.96 17.19 -2.98
CA ILE A 61 -2.56 16.08 -2.12
C ILE A 61 -2.01 16.64 -0.83
N PHE A 62 -2.53 16.18 0.30
CA PHE A 62 -2.01 16.47 1.63
C PHE A 62 -1.53 15.17 2.27
N ILE A 63 -0.29 15.16 2.77
CA ILE A 63 0.29 14.05 3.51
C ILE A 63 0.70 14.55 4.89
N PHE A 64 0.28 13.85 5.94
CA PHE A 64 0.47 14.29 7.33
C PHE A 64 -0.09 15.69 7.63
N GLY A 65 -1.11 16.13 6.88
CA GLY A 65 -1.75 17.44 7.00
C GLY A 65 -0.99 18.59 6.37
N GLU A 66 0.08 18.32 5.62
CA GLU A 66 0.88 19.30 4.89
C GLU A 66 0.69 19.12 3.38
N ASP A 67 0.69 20.23 2.61
CA ASP A 67 0.68 20.15 1.14
C ASP A 67 1.87 19.33 0.65
N PHE A 68 1.57 18.30 -0.16
CA PHE A 68 2.59 17.34 -0.59
C PHE A 68 3.57 17.91 -1.61
N VAL A 69 3.13 18.88 -2.44
CA VAL A 69 4.00 19.51 -3.44
C VAL A 69 5.10 20.32 -2.73
N ASP A 70 4.69 21.14 -1.77
CA ASP A 70 5.60 22.02 -1.04
C ASP A 70 6.49 21.28 -0.04
N ASN A 71 5.97 20.19 0.57
CA ASN A 71 6.64 19.46 1.66
C ASN A 71 7.05 18.04 1.27
N ARG A 72 7.24 17.77 -0.03
CA ARG A 72 7.45 16.43 -0.58
C ARG A 72 8.55 15.63 0.11
N PHE A 73 9.73 16.21 0.29
CA PHE A 73 10.87 15.49 0.88
C PHE A 73 10.65 15.16 2.36
N ARG A 74 9.96 16.04 3.09
CA ARG A 74 9.60 15.80 4.48
C ARG A 74 8.60 14.65 4.60
N ALA A 75 7.58 14.63 3.75
CA ALA A 75 6.63 13.52 3.69
C ALA A 75 7.31 12.21 3.30
N LEU A 76 8.10 12.19 2.20
CA LEU A 76 8.76 10.98 1.69
C LEU A 76 9.77 10.39 2.68
N SER A 77 10.42 11.18 3.55
CA SER A 77 11.32 10.66 4.58
C SER A 77 10.61 9.78 5.62
N ARG A 78 9.29 9.97 5.80
CA ARG A 78 8.41 9.25 6.73
C ARG A 78 7.54 8.20 6.05
N MET A 79 7.70 8.05 4.73
CA MET A 79 6.93 7.12 3.91
C MET A 79 7.83 6.03 3.35
N ASN A 80 7.22 4.92 2.96
CA ASN A 80 7.87 3.94 2.12
C ASN A 80 6.84 3.22 1.24
N PHE A 81 7.35 2.42 0.31
CA PHE A 81 6.53 1.74 -0.69
C PHE A 81 7.07 0.36 -1.02
N SER A 82 6.15 -0.59 -1.26
CA SER A 82 6.47 -1.89 -1.84
C SER A 82 5.45 -2.26 -2.91
N SER A 83 5.94 -2.84 -3.99
CA SER A 83 5.14 -3.38 -5.09
C SER A 83 5.86 -4.59 -5.67
N PRO A 84 5.14 -5.63 -6.13
CA PRO A 84 5.74 -6.78 -6.80
C PRO A 84 6.39 -6.42 -8.14
N TYR A 85 6.08 -5.25 -8.69
CA TYR A 85 6.63 -4.75 -9.96
C TYR A 85 7.95 -3.99 -9.80
N VAL A 86 8.40 -3.74 -8.57
CA VAL A 86 9.67 -3.06 -8.29
C VAL A 86 10.72 -4.07 -7.92
N ASP A 87 11.54 -4.44 -8.90
CA ASP A 87 12.63 -5.39 -8.70
C ASP A 87 13.80 -4.76 -7.94
N LEU A 88 14.23 -5.46 -6.89
CA LEU A 88 15.49 -5.18 -6.23
C LEU A 88 16.67 -5.71 -7.08
N PRO A 89 17.87 -5.11 -6.98
CA PRO A 89 19.06 -5.57 -7.70
C PRO A 89 19.36 -7.07 -7.48
N GLN A 90 19.04 -7.88 -8.49
CA GLN A 90 19.07 -9.35 -8.44
C GLN A 90 20.47 -9.95 -8.24
N ARG A 91 21.53 -9.19 -8.62
CA ARG A 91 22.94 -9.64 -8.51
C ARG A 91 23.53 -9.39 -7.11
N LEU A 92 22.95 -8.48 -6.35
CA LEU A 92 23.37 -8.19 -4.98
C LEU A 92 22.82 -9.25 -4.01
N THR A 93 23.47 -9.38 -2.85
CA THR A 93 22.95 -10.18 -1.75
C THR A 93 21.80 -9.43 -1.05
N VAL A 94 21.03 -10.12 -0.22
CA VAL A 94 19.99 -9.50 0.62
C VAL A 94 20.61 -8.40 1.48
N ARG A 95 21.70 -8.70 2.19
CA ARG A 95 22.46 -7.75 3.00
C ARG A 95 22.88 -6.52 2.20
N GLN A 96 23.43 -6.71 1.01
CA GLN A 96 23.86 -5.60 0.15
C GLN A 96 22.67 -4.73 -0.28
N ASN A 97 21.54 -5.33 -0.65
CA ASN A 97 20.34 -4.58 -0.98
C ASN A 97 19.88 -3.74 0.21
N LEU A 98 19.70 -4.34 1.38
CA LEU A 98 19.24 -3.63 2.58
C LEU A 98 20.22 -2.51 3.00
N ASN A 99 21.53 -2.75 2.89
CA ASN A 99 22.57 -1.74 3.16
C ASN A 99 22.43 -0.52 2.24
N VAL A 100 22.20 -0.74 0.93
CA VAL A 100 22.00 0.37 -0.02
C VAL A 100 20.81 1.21 0.38
N TYR A 101 19.65 0.58 0.64
CA TYR A 101 18.46 1.33 1.01
C TYR A 101 18.59 2.02 2.37
N ALA A 102 19.21 1.39 3.36
CA ALA A 102 19.48 2.03 4.65
C ALA A 102 20.35 3.31 4.47
N LYS A 103 21.38 3.25 3.62
CA LYS A 103 22.21 4.44 3.32
C LYS A 103 21.42 5.52 2.57
N LEU A 104 20.52 5.15 1.64
CA LEU A 104 19.67 6.10 0.93
C LEU A 104 18.72 6.85 1.88
N TYR A 105 18.28 6.19 2.97
CA TYR A 105 17.51 6.84 4.04
C TYR A 105 18.39 7.55 5.09
N GLY A 106 19.70 7.69 4.86
CA GLY A 106 20.60 8.50 5.69
C GLY A 106 21.19 7.78 6.89
N PHE A 107 21.00 6.47 7.04
CA PHE A 107 21.62 5.73 8.14
C PHE A 107 23.14 5.63 7.96
N ARG A 108 23.90 6.21 8.89
CA ARG A 108 25.38 6.13 8.90
C ARG A 108 25.85 4.74 9.31
N ASN A 109 25.27 4.17 10.36
CA ASN A 109 25.49 2.78 10.79
C ASN A 109 24.33 1.92 10.33
N VAL A 110 24.54 1.11 9.31
CA VAL A 110 23.50 0.27 8.68
C VAL A 110 23.34 -1.10 9.35
N VAL A 111 24.34 -1.54 10.14
CA VAL A 111 24.35 -2.89 10.73
C VAL A 111 23.14 -3.12 11.64
N PRO A 112 22.82 -2.25 12.62
CA PRO A 112 21.65 -2.47 13.46
C PRO A 112 20.33 -2.49 12.68
N VAL A 113 20.23 -1.68 11.60
CA VAL A 113 19.03 -1.63 10.75
C VAL A 113 18.85 -2.96 10.02
N VAL A 114 19.93 -3.48 9.40
CA VAL A 114 19.88 -4.75 8.68
C VAL A 114 19.62 -5.92 9.61
N ASP A 115 20.22 -5.93 10.80
CA ASP A 115 20.00 -6.98 11.80
C ASP A 115 18.56 -6.97 12.33
N ARG A 116 17.96 -5.79 12.53
CA ARG A 116 16.54 -5.66 12.88
C ARG A 116 15.68 -6.24 11.75
N LEU A 117 15.85 -5.77 10.52
CA LEU A 117 15.08 -6.25 9.37
C LEU A 117 15.27 -7.75 9.13
N ALA A 118 16.48 -8.27 9.38
CA ALA A 118 16.73 -9.70 9.25
C ALA A 118 15.94 -10.54 10.25
N ARG A 119 15.77 -10.06 11.48
CA ARG A 119 14.94 -10.73 12.48
C ARG A 119 13.45 -10.57 12.15
N ASP A 120 13.00 -9.33 11.91
CA ASP A 120 11.59 -9.00 11.72
C ASP A 120 10.99 -9.70 10.49
N PHE A 121 11.80 -9.94 9.45
CA PHE A 121 11.37 -10.54 8.18
C PHE A 121 11.90 -11.95 7.94
N ASP A 122 12.50 -12.58 8.97
CA ASP A 122 13.07 -13.95 8.89
C ASP A 122 14.05 -14.12 7.71
N LEU A 123 15.01 -13.18 7.60
CA LEU A 123 15.99 -13.15 6.52
C LEU A 123 17.37 -13.69 6.93
N THR A 124 17.58 -13.99 8.22
CA THR A 124 18.88 -14.29 8.82
C THR A 124 19.64 -15.37 8.06
N ASN A 125 18.95 -16.46 7.68
CA ASN A 125 19.54 -17.64 7.05
C ASN A 125 19.96 -17.42 5.57
N PHE A 126 19.58 -16.30 4.96
CA PHE A 126 19.87 -16.03 3.56
C PHE A 126 20.34 -14.59 3.28
N LEU A 127 20.73 -13.84 4.31
CA LEU A 127 21.27 -12.48 4.18
C LEU A 127 22.40 -12.38 3.14
N ASP A 128 23.26 -13.37 3.08
CA ASP A 128 24.43 -13.38 2.19
C ASP A 128 24.17 -14.12 0.86
N ARG A 129 22.92 -14.57 0.63
CA ARG A 129 22.50 -15.12 -0.67
C ARG A 129 22.15 -13.99 -1.64
N ARG A 130 22.48 -14.17 -2.91
CA ARG A 130 22.07 -13.26 -3.99
C ARG A 130 20.57 -13.36 -4.21
N LEU A 131 19.93 -12.21 -4.43
CA LEU A 131 18.46 -12.12 -4.56
C LEU A 131 17.89 -13.04 -5.64
N ARG A 132 18.60 -13.20 -6.78
CA ARG A 132 18.21 -14.12 -7.87
C ARG A 132 18.09 -15.59 -7.48
N ARG A 133 18.69 -15.99 -6.34
CA ARG A 133 18.68 -17.38 -5.84
C ARG A 133 17.60 -17.65 -4.80
N LEU A 134 16.78 -16.65 -4.51
CA LEU A 134 15.68 -16.76 -3.55
C LEU A 134 14.40 -17.22 -4.25
N SER A 135 13.52 -17.90 -3.48
CA SER A 135 12.16 -18.20 -3.90
C SER A 135 11.32 -16.89 -4.03
N SER A 136 10.16 -16.96 -4.65
CA SER A 136 9.24 -15.81 -4.77
C SER A 136 8.87 -15.26 -3.40
N GLY A 137 8.45 -16.10 -2.45
CA GLY A 137 8.10 -15.69 -1.09
C GLY A 137 9.29 -15.06 -0.34
N GLN A 138 10.51 -15.62 -0.47
CA GLN A 138 11.71 -15.01 0.10
C GLN A 138 12.01 -13.63 -0.50
N LYS A 139 11.85 -13.46 -1.82
CA LYS A 139 12.00 -12.16 -2.49
C LYS A 139 10.98 -11.15 -1.98
N THR A 140 9.73 -11.55 -1.79
CA THR A 140 8.69 -10.69 -1.23
C THR A 140 9.03 -10.26 0.19
N ARG A 141 9.51 -11.17 1.05
CA ARG A 141 9.99 -10.82 2.41
C ARG A 141 11.10 -9.78 2.36
N VAL A 142 12.06 -9.90 1.43
CA VAL A 142 13.14 -8.90 1.25
C VAL A 142 12.60 -7.57 0.74
N SER A 143 11.66 -7.58 -0.20
CA SER A 143 11.02 -6.37 -0.72
C SER A 143 10.25 -5.63 0.38
N LEU A 144 9.51 -6.37 1.22
CA LEU A 144 8.86 -5.80 2.39
C LEU A 144 9.88 -5.27 3.40
N ALA A 145 10.91 -6.04 3.75
CA ALA A 145 11.97 -5.57 4.64
C ALA A 145 12.57 -4.25 4.17
N LYS A 146 12.80 -4.08 2.85
CA LYS A 146 13.23 -2.81 2.26
C LYS A 146 12.20 -1.69 2.54
N ALA A 147 10.93 -1.99 2.46
CA ALA A 147 9.87 -0.99 2.72
C ALA A 147 9.77 -0.58 4.21
N PHE A 148 10.37 -1.33 5.12
CA PHE A 148 10.44 -1.01 6.55
C PHE A 148 11.80 -0.48 7.02
N VAL A 149 12.69 -0.15 6.09
CA VAL A 149 14.05 0.28 6.41
C VAL A 149 14.08 1.55 7.27
N ASN A 150 13.24 2.51 6.97
CA ASN A 150 13.11 3.81 7.67
C ASN A 150 11.99 3.84 8.72
N GLU A 151 11.41 2.68 9.08
CA GLU A 151 10.30 2.59 10.05
C GLU A 151 9.16 3.59 9.71
N PRO A 152 8.54 3.48 8.53
CA PRO A 152 7.67 4.50 8.01
C PRO A 152 6.40 4.72 8.86
N ASP A 153 5.99 5.99 9.00
CA ASP A 153 4.70 6.35 9.58
C ASP A 153 3.54 6.10 8.59
N LEU A 154 3.84 6.13 7.28
CA LEU A 154 2.92 5.82 6.21
C LEU A 154 3.54 4.83 5.23
N LEU A 155 2.90 3.68 5.06
CA LEU A 155 3.32 2.65 4.12
C LEU A 155 2.30 2.50 2.99
N LEU A 156 2.78 2.61 1.76
CA LEU A 156 1.99 2.35 0.56
C LEU A 156 2.36 0.96 0.03
N LEU A 157 1.38 0.10 -0.18
CA LEU A 157 1.60 -1.26 -0.67
C LEU A 157 0.76 -1.50 -1.93
N ASP A 158 1.38 -2.03 -2.96
CA ASP A 158 0.68 -2.47 -4.16
C ASP A 158 0.75 -3.99 -4.21
N GLU A 159 -0.42 -4.65 -4.08
CA GLU A 159 -0.56 -6.11 -4.11
C GLU A 159 0.42 -6.87 -3.18
N PRO A 160 0.48 -6.56 -1.88
CA PRO A 160 1.55 -7.05 -1.00
C PRO A 160 1.59 -8.57 -0.80
N THR A 161 0.48 -9.26 -1.05
CA THR A 161 0.33 -10.71 -0.87
C THR A 161 0.15 -11.48 -2.18
N ALA A 162 0.19 -10.78 -3.32
CA ALA A 162 -0.02 -11.40 -4.62
C ALA A 162 0.99 -12.53 -4.90
N SER A 163 0.47 -13.66 -5.39
CA SER A 163 1.27 -14.82 -5.79
C SER A 163 2.09 -15.46 -4.66
N LEU A 164 1.68 -15.27 -3.40
CA LEU A 164 2.30 -15.90 -2.24
C LEU A 164 1.55 -17.17 -1.83
N ASP A 165 2.28 -18.07 -1.19
CA ASP A 165 1.65 -19.19 -0.50
C ASP A 165 0.84 -18.69 0.72
N PRO A 166 -0.18 -19.45 1.16
CA PRO A 166 -1.08 -19.02 2.23
C PRO A 166 -0.38 -18.73 3.56
N GLU A 167 0.71 -19.45 3.89
CA GLU A 167 1.47 -19.27 5.12
C GLU A 167 2.19 -17.92 5.12
N THR A 168 2.93 -17.63 4.03
CA THR A 168 3.62 -16.35 3.86
C THR A 168 2.63 -15.19 3.82
N ALA A 169 1.50 -15.33 3.13
CA ALA A 169 0.45 -14.30 3.09
C ALA A 169 -0.14 -14.04 4.49
N SER A 170 -0.42 -15.11 5.27
CA SER A 170 -0.91 -14.96 6.66
C SER A 170 0.09 -14.22 7.54
N TRP A 171 1.36 -14.63 7.47
CA TRP A 171 2.42 -13.98 8.23
C TRP A 171 2.54 -12.47 7.90
N ILE A 172 2.48 -12.10 6.60
CA ILE A 172 2.51 -10.69 6.18
C ILE A 172 1.34 -9.92 6.78
N ARG A 173 0.12 -10.48 6.73
CA ARG A 173 -1.07 -9.83 7.30
C ARG A 173 -0.90 -9.53 8.78
N ASP A 174 -0.45 -10.53 9.54
CA ASP A 174 -0.26 -10.42 10.98
C ASP A 174 0.84 -9.38 11.30
N PHE A 175 1.93 -9.39 10.54
CA PHE A 175 3.01 -8.42 10.68
C PHE A 175 2.51 -6.99 10.42
N LEU A 176 1.77 -6.74 9.33
CA LEU A 176 1.25 -5.41 8.99
C LEU A 176 0.28 -4.89 10.05
N LYS A 177 -0.62 -5.75 10.56
CA LYS A 177 -1.53 -5.39 11.65
C LYS A 177 -0.78 -5.03 12.94
N SER A 178 0.19 -5.86 13.32
CA SER A 178 1.01 -5.62 14.51
C SER A 178 1.77 -4.30 14.39
N TYR A 179 2.37 -4.04 13.23
CA TYR A 179 3.09 -2.81 12.97
C TYR A 179 2.21 -1.56 13.11
N CYS A 180 1.00 -1.59 12.53
CA CYS A 180 0.03 -0.50 12.71
C CYS A 180 -0.33 -0.30 14.18
N LYS A 181 -0.64 -1.38 14.89
CA LYS A 181 -1.06 -1.33 16.30
C LYS A 181 0.05 -0.85 17.24
N GLU A 182 1.28 -1.31 17.04
CA GLU A 182 2.40 -1.04 17.94
C GLU A 182 3.04 0.34 17.69
N ARG A 183 3.08 0.76 16.41
CA ARG A 183 3.75 2.00 16.00
C ARG A 183 2.79 3.16 15.69
N GLY A 184 1.48 2.90 15.65
CA GLY A 184 0.51 3.88 15.15
C GLY A 184 0.70 4.25 13.68
N ALA A 185 1.40 3.39 12.93
CA ALA A 185 1.64 3.59 11.51
C ALA A 185 0.34 3.42 10.70
N THR A 186 0.29 4.04 9.54
CA THR A 186 -0.84 3.97 8.62
C THR A 186 -0.44 3.20 7.38
N ILE A 187 -1.31 2.34 6.90
CA ILE A 187 -1.08 1.57 5.67
C ILE A 187 -2.20 1.85 4.67
N LEU A 188 -1.83 2.24 3.46
CA LEU A 188 -2.73 2.24 2.31
C LEU A 188 -2.26 1.13 1.36
N LEU A 189 -3.09 0.11 1.16
CA LEU A 189 -2.78 -0.96 0.23
C LEU A 189 -3.71 -0.94 -0.97
N ALA A 190 -3.16 -1.11 -2.17
CA ALA A 190 -3.94 -1.40 -3.36
C ALA A 190 -4.04 -2.91 -3.51
N SER A 191 -5.25 -3.42 -3.70
CA SER A 191 -5.46 -4.84 -3.96
C SER A 191 -6.67 -5.07 -4.87
N HIS A 192 -6.67 -6.21 -5.52
CA HIS A 192 -7.84 -6.78 -6.19
C HIS A 192 -8.33 -8.06 -5.50
N ASP A 193 -7.64 -8.52 -4.46
CA ASP A 193 -8.04 -9.68 -3.66
C ASP A 193 -8.95 -9.23 -2.51
N MET A 194 -10.26 -9.45 -2.68
CA MET A 194 -11.29 -9.08 -1.73
C MET A 194 -11.16 -9.82 -0.40
N ARG A 195 -10.70 -11.07 -0.41
CA ARG A 195 -10.51 -11.87 0.80
C ARG A 195 -9.38 -11.31 1.67
N GLU A 196 -8.28 -10.90 1.03
CA GLU A 196 -7.19 -10.23 1.73
C GLU A 196 -7.67 -8.92 2.38
N VAL A 197 -8.46 -8.15 1.65
CA VAL A 197 -9.03 -6.88 2.15
C VAL A 197 -9.95 -7.13 3.36
N GLU A 198 -10.84 -8.13 3.29
CA GLU A 198 -11.70 -8.50 4.43
C GLU A 198 -10.91 -8.90 5.68
N LEU A 199 -9.75 -9.54 5.50
CA LEU A 199 -8.94 -10.05 6.60
C LEU A 199 -8.08 -8.99 7.27
N ILE A 200 -7.61 -7.96 6.53
CA ILE A 200 -6.59 -7.04 7.04
C ILE A 200 -7.09 -5.61 7.23
N CYS A 201 -8.07 -5.14 6.44
CA CYS A 201 -8.38 -3.72 6.35
C CYS A 201 -9.46 -3.27 7.34
N ASP A 202 -9.24 -2.08 7.90
CA ASP A 202 -10.22 -1.39 8.74
C ASP A 202 -11.20 -0.57 7.89
N ASP A 203 -10.74 -0.07 6.73
CA ASP A 203 -11.52 0.75 5.81
C ASP A 203 -11.23 0.35 4.36
N VAL A 204 -12.23 0.47 3.49
CA VAL A 204 -12.15 0.15 2.06
C VAL A 204 -12.61 1.33 1.24
N LEU A 205 -11.78 1.74 0.30
CA LEU A 205 -12.05 2.75 -0.71
C LEU A 205 -12.21 2.03 -2.06
N LEU A 206 -13.45 1.86 -2.50
CA LEU A 206 -13.74 1.13 -3.73
C LEU A 206 -13.70 2.07 -4.92
N LEU A 207 -12.74 1.84 -5.81
CA LEU A 207 -12.54 2.62 -7.03
C LEU A 207 -13.16 1.94 -8.25
N ARG A 208 -13.78 2.74 -9.10
CA ARG A 208 -14.28 2.33 -10.41
C ARG A 208 -14.05 3.45 -11.42
N ARG A 209 -13.36 3.16 -12.52
CA ARG A 209 -13.08 4.12 -13.61
C ARG A 209 -12.52 5.46 -13.11
N GLY A 210 -11.57 5.40 -12.21
CA GLY A 210 -10.90 6.58 -11.65
C GLY A 210 -11.67 7.33 -10.56
N LYS A 211 -12.85 6.88 -10.16
CA LYS A 211 -13.69 7.52 -9.14
C LYS A 211 -13.83 6.64 -7.90
N LEU A 212 -13.94 7.27 -6.74
CA LEU A 212 -14.40 6.62 -5.52
C LEU A 212 -15.92 6.41 -5.63
N VAL A 213 -16.36 5.16 -5.58
CA VAL A 213 -17.77 4.81 -5.72
C VAL A 213 -18.39 4.33 -4.42
N GLU A 214 -17.61 3.71 -3.54
CA GLU A 214 -18.05 3.27 -2.21
C GLU A 214 -16.93 3.38 -1.19
N ARG A 215 -17.32 3.59 0.07
CA ARG A 215 -16.42 3.61 1.21
C ARG A 215 -17.07 3.03 2.45
N GLY A 216 -16.30 2.33 3.25
CA GLY A 216 -16.71 1.82 4.57
C GLY A 216 -15.82 0.70 5.06
N SER A 217 -16.02 0.27 6.31
CA SER A 217 -15.38 -0.96 6.77
C SER A 217 -15.91 -2.17 5.97
N PRO A 218 -15.14 -3.26 5.85
CA PRO A 218 -15.64 -4.48 5.23
C PRO A 218 -17.02 -4.88 5.78
N VAL A 219 -17.19 -4.85 7.09
CA VAL A 219 -18.43 -5.22 7.76
C VAL A 219 -19.60 -4.30 7.39
N ASP A 220 -19.36 -2.98 7.31
CA ASP A 220 -20.41 -2.02 6.97
C ASP A 220 -20.84 -2.14 5.50
N LEU A 221 -19.87 -2.38 4.60
CA LEU A 221 -20.16 -2.62 3.19
C LEU A 221 -21.00 -3.90 3.01
N LEU A 222 -20.62 -5.00 3.67
CA LEU A 222 -21.38 -6.25 3.62
C LEU A 222 -22.81 -6.07 4.10
N LYS A 223 -23.02 -5.33 5.21
CA LYS A 223 -24.36 -5.02 5.74
C LYS A 223 -25.16 -4.15 4.79
N ARG A 224 -24.57 -3.07 4.26
CA ARG A 224 -25.24 -2.10 3.37
C ARG A 224 -25.75 -2.75 2.08
N PHE A 225 -24.96 -3.67 1.53
CA PHE A 225 -25.31 -4.38 0.30
C PHE A 225 -26.07 -5.69 0.54
N GLY A 226 -26.26 -6.11 1.79
CA GLY A 226 -26.90 -7.38 2.12
C GLY A 226 -26.14 -8.60 1.56
N ARG A 227 -24.81 -8.52 1.49
CA ARG A 227 -23.94 -9.54 0.90
C ARG A 227 -23.10 -10.25 1.97
N LYS A 228 -22.57 -11.42 1.60
CA LYS A 228 -21.74 -12.23 2.50
C LYS A 228 -20.25 -12.05 2.25
N THR A 229 -19.84 -11.55 1.07
CA THR A 229 -18.45 -11.33 0.68
C THR A 229 -18.27 -9.98 0.01
N LEU A 230 -17.08 -9.37 0.14
CA LEU A 230 -16.73 -8.15 -0.59
C LEU A 230 -16.68 -8.38 -2.11
N GLU A 231 -16.47 -9.62 -2.55
CA GLU A 231 -16.53 -9.97 -3.98
C GLU A 231 -17.95 -9.74 -4.54
N ASP A 232 -18.98 -10.13 -3.80
CA ASP A 232 -20.37 -9.88 -4.19
C ASP A 232 -20.67 -8.37 -4.21
N VAL A 233 -20.21 -7.63 -3.20
CA VAL A 233 -20.33 -6.14 -3.16
C VAL A 233 -19.67 -5.50 -4.37
N PHE A 234 -18.45 -5.94 -4.69
CA PHE A 234 -17.71 -5.43 -5.84
C PHE A 234 -18.46 -5.71 -7.16
N LEU A 235 -19.03 -6.90 -7.32
CA LEU A 235 -19.81 -7.27 -8.51
C LEU A 235 -21.08 -6.41 -8.64
N ASP A 236 -21.77 -6.13 -7.54
CA ASP A 236 -22.95 -5.26 -7.53
C ASP A 236 -22.57 -3.83 -7.97
N VAL A 237 -21.54 -3.27 -7.37
CA VAL A 237 -21.01 -1.95 -7.75
C VAL A 237 -20.55 -1.94 -9.21
N ALA A 238 -19.90 -3.01 -9.68
CA ALA A 238 -19.47 -3.13 -11.07
C ALA A 238 -20.65 -3.14 -12.06
N ARG A 239 -21.80 -3.68 -11.64
CA ARG A 239 -23.06 -3.71 -12.42
C ARG A 239 -23.88 -2.42 -12.30
N GLY A 240 -23.50 -1.49 -11.45
CA GLY A 240 -24.20 -0.22 -11.20
C GLY A 240 -25.36 -0.37 -10.21
N GLN A 241 -25.39 -1.43 -9.43
CA GLN A 241 -26.33 -1.60 -8.33
C GLN A 241 -25.73 -0.89 -7.11
N ASN A 242 -26.23 0.29 -6.77
CA ASN A 242 -25.86 0.99 -5.55
C ASN A 242 -26.56 0.33 -4.37
N GLY A 243 -25.90 0.29 -3.19
CA GLY A 243 -26.39 -0.38 -1.99
C GLY A 243 -27.57 0.30 -1.30
N GLU A 244 -28.60 0.65 -2.04
CA GLU A 244 -29.93 0.92 -1.48
C GLU A 244 -30.62 -0.43 -1.24
N ALA A 245 -30.37 -1.00 -0.06
CA ALA A 245 -31.20 -2.06 0.45
C ALA A 245 -32.59 -1.47 0.77
N ALA A 246 -33.62 -2.03 0.15
CA ALA A 246 -35.02 -1.78 0.44
C ALA A 246 -35.37 -2.01 1.93
#